data_d214c8b8fd1544be0a7ee2c12e272aa2
#
_entry.id   d214c8b8fd1544be0a7ee2c12e272aa2
#
_cell.length_a   1.000
_cell.length_b   1.000
_cell.length_c   1.000
_cell.angle_alpha   90.00
_cell.angle_beta   90.00
_cell.angle_gamma   90.00
#
_symmetry.space_group_name_H-M   'P 1'
#
loop_
_entity.id
_entity.type
_entity.pdbx_description
1 polymer ?
#
loop_
_entity_poly.entity_id
_entity_poly.type
_entity_poly.pdbx_seq_one_letter_code
_entity_poly.pdbx_strand_id
1 'polypeptide(L)'
;MSRQIICLGDNIRNMKSMLNEYFDKFLLSVRKVSPCSVQHYGNALRTISRYLIKLGKVKETIFEVDSISELLSLRELLKTIPEFVALDTKGNRMYTAGLNRYIEFASADSFFSTPDEIAKLDSPMHVEPKEKIRKTTLAYSRDRIIIHQALVSVQYCCEIDKKHKTFIAEATNENFLEGHHIIPMRLQKKFAYSLDVYANILGVCPNCHRLLHYGRLSDRRYVLSSIFEARAERLNHSGINLGRDDFFSLVESVNEYEGFRQDA
;
A
#
# COMPACT_ATOMS: atom_id res chain seq x y z
N MET A 1 -27.50 -37.09 18.90
CA MET A 1 -26.85 -36.54 17.68
C MET A 1 -27.16 -35.06 17.61
N SER A 2 -26.35 -34.22 18.26
CA SER A 2 -26.56 -32.77 18.33
C SER A 2 -25.70 -32.13 17.22
N ARG A 3 -26.38 -31.49 16.27
CA ARG A 3 -25.72 -30.70 15.22
C ARG A 3 -25.23 -29.39 15.84
N GLN A 4 -23.94 -29.20 15.97
CA GLN A 4 -23.33 -27.90 16.20
C GLN A 4 -23.51 -27.05 14.93
N ILE A 5 -24.37 -26.05 15.04
CA ILE A 5 -24.48 -24.95 14.07
C ILE A 5 -23.27 -24.04 14.35
N ILE A 6 -22.25 -24.10 13.50
CA ILE A 6 -21.13 -23.15 13.51
C ILE A 6 -21.69 -21.82 12.98
N CYS A 7 -21.81 -20.85 13.85
CA CYS A 7 -22.16 -19.47 13.49
C CYS A 7 -21.02 -18.86 12.66
N LEU A 8 -21.18 -18.78 11.35
CA LEU A 8 -20.28 -18.16 10.38
C LEU A 8 -20.37 -16.61 10.41
N GLY A 9 -21.07 -16.03 11.39
CA GLY A 9 -21.40 -14.59 11.43
C GLY A 9 -20.39 -13.65 12.08
N ASP A 10 -19.47 -14.15 12.91
CA ASP A 10 -18.65 -13.27 13.78
C ASP A 10 -17.22 -12.99 13.28
N ASN A 11 -16.77 -13.64 12.22
CA ASN A 11 -15.40 -13.48 11.72
C ASN A 11 -15.21 -12.34 10.70
N ILE A 12 -16.27 -11.73 10.18
CA ILE A 12 -16.16 -10.68 9.14
C ILE A 12 -15.93 -9.29 9.75
N ARG A 13 -16.22 -9.08 11.05
CA ARG A 13 -16.16 -7.76 11.70
C ARG A 13 -14.80 -7.32 12.19
N ASN A 14 -13.73 -8.10 12.05
CA ASN A 14 -12.43 -7.82 12.66
C ASN A 14 -11.23 -7.92 11.70
N MET A 15 -11.42 -8.01 10.38
CA MET A 15 -10.31 -7.89 9.45
C MET A 15 -9.86 -6.44 9.41
N LYS A 16 -8.69 -6.17 9.99
CA LYS A 16 -8.02 -4.88 9.83
C LYS A 16 -7.64 -4.73 8.35
N SER A 17 -7.86 -3.55 7.76
CA SER A 17 -7.35 -3.27 6.42
C SER A 17 -5.83 -3.31 6.41
N MET A 18 -5.22 -3.64 5.28
CA MET A 18 -3.78 -3.69 5.10
C MET A 18 -3.13 -2.35 5.52
N LEU A 19 -3.72 -1.22 5.15
CA LEU A 19 -3.26 0.10 5.59
C LEU A 19 -3.31 0.27 7.11
N ASN A 20 -4.33 -0.26 7.77
CA ASN A 20 -4.40 -0.21 9.23
C ASN A 20 -3.28 -1.04 9.88
N GLU A 21 -2.95 -2.21 9.32
CA GLU A 21 -1.84 -3.04 9.81
C GLU A 21 -0.50 -2.34 9.61
N TYR A 22 -0.26 -1.74 8.45
CA TYR A 22 0.92 -0.92 8.20
C TYR A 22 1.01 0.30 9.09
N PHE A 23 -0.10 0.97 9.36
CA PHE A 23 -0.14 2.11 10.26
C PHE A 23 0.23 1.72 11.71
N ASP A 24 -0.34 0.62 12.23
CA ASP A 24 0.01 0.10 13.55
C ASP A 24 1.52 -0.21 13.62
N LYS A 25 2.07 -0.84 12.57
CA LYS A 25 3.48 -1.18 12.49
C LYS A 25 4.38 0.05 12.37
N PHE A 26 3.96 1.05 11.58
CA PHE A 26 4.64 2.35 11.50
C PHE A 26 4.73 3.02 12.88
N LEU A 27 3.63 3.04 13.62
CA LEU A 27 3.61 3.61 14.97
C LEU A 27 4.60 2.90 15.92
N LEU A 28 4.65 1.57 15.86
CA LEU A 28 5.54 0.76 16.72
C LEU A 28 7.01 0.86 16.30
N SER A 29 7.29 0.66 15.00
CA SER A 29 8.66 0.42 14.51
C SER A 29 9.36 1.73 14.11
N VAL A 30 8.63 2.69 13.55
CA VAL A 30 9.18 3.97 13.07
C VAL A 30 9.02 5.05 14.14
N ARG A 31 7.81 5.23 14.66
CA ARG A 31 7.53 6.27 15.69
C ARG A 31 7.83 5.81 17.12
N LYS A 32 8.05 4.51 17.34
CA LYS A 32 8.41 3.93 18.64
C LYS A 32 7.44 4.30 19.76
N VAL A 33 6.15 4.43 19.43
CA VAL A 33 5.12 4.70 20.45
C VAL A 33 4.74 3.42 21.19
N SER A 34 4.19 3.55 22.39
CA SER A 34 3.76 2.39 23.17
C SER A 34 2.60 1.63 22.52
N PRO A 35 2.47 0.30 22.75
CA PRO A 35 1.32 -0.46 22.27
C PRO A 35 -0.03 0.12 22.71
N CYS A 36 -0.10 0.69 23.90
CA CYS A 36 -1.28 1.40 24.42
C CYS A 36 -1.62 2.62 23.53
N SER A 37 -0.62 3.40 23.13
CA SER A 37 -0.81 4.55 22.23
C SER A 37 -1.30 4.11 20.84
N VAL A 38 -0.78 2.99 20.30
CA VAL A 38 -1.27 2.42 19.03
C VAL A 38 -2.75 2.10 19.13
N GLN A 39 -3.18 1.45 20.22
CA GLN A 39 -4.59 1.13 20.43
C GLN A 39 -5.46 2.40 20.55
N HIS A 40 -4.96 3.45 21.20
CA HIS A 40 -5.66 4.73 21.30
C HIS A 40 -5.83 5.39 19.94
N TYR A 41 -4.78 5.44 19.11
CA TYR A 41 -4.87 5.98 17.75
C TYR A 41 -5.81 5.16 16.86
N GLY A 42 -5.76 3.83 16.94
CA GLY A 42 -6.71 2.95 16.22
C GLY A 42 -8.17 3.20 16.65
N ASN A 43 -8.42 3.39 17.96
CA ASN A 43 -9.76 3.75 18.47
C ASN A 43 -10.20 5.13 17.97
N ALA A 44 -9.29 6.10 17.92
CA ALA A 44 -9.58 7.43 17.40
C ALA A 44 -10.01 7.37 15.93
N LEU A 45 -9.26 6.65 15.09
CA LEU A 45 -9.58 6.49 13.66
C LEU A 45 -10.91 5.76 13.44
N ARG A 46 -11.23 4.74 14.26
CA ARG A 46 -12.56 4.09 14.22
C ARG A 46 -13.69 5.06 14.55
N THR A 47 -13.49 5.93 15.53
CA THR A 47 -14.49 6.95 15.89
C THR A 47 -14.64 7.98 14.76
N ILE A 48 -13.55 8.45 14.17
CA ILE A 48 -13.56 9.33 13.01
C ILE A 48 -14.29 8.68 11.83
N SER A 49 -14.00 7.41 11.55
CA SER A 49 -14.71 6.65 10.49
C SER A 49 -16.23 6.68 10.68
N ARG A 50 -16.74 6.52 11.92
CA ARG A 50 -18.18 6.60 12.19
C ARG A 50 -18.77 7.97 11.84
N TYR A 51 -18.06 9.06 12.11
CA TYR A 51 -18.48 10.40 11.69
C TYR A 51 -18.48 10.53 10.17
N LEU A 52 -17.42 10.07 9.50
CA LEU A 52 -17.32 10.13 8.05
C LEU A 52 -18.35 9.26 7.34
N ILE A 53 -18.71 8.09 7.89
CA ILE A 53 -19.81 7.26 7.40
C ILE A 53 -21.15 8.01 7.48
N LYS A 54 -21.44 8.64 8.61
CA LYS A 54 -22.68 9.45 8.78
C LYS A 54 -22.76 10.59 7.78
N LEU A 55 -21.62 11.13 7.36
CA LEU A 55 -21.52 12.20 6.36
C LEU A 55 -21.49 11.68 4.92
N GLY A 56 -21.54 10.36 4.72
CA GLY A 56 -21.45 9.74 3.39
C GLY A 56 -20.09 9.92 2.70
N LYS A 57 -19.03 10.17 3.46
CA LYS A 57 -17.66 10.40 2.93
C LYS A 57 -16.87 9.11 2.77
N VAL A 58 -17.11 8.12 3.58
CA VAL A 58 -16.54 6.76 3.48
C VAL A 58 -17.64 5.74 3.68
N LYS A 59 -17.46 4.51 3.22
CA LYS A 59 -18.44 3.42 3.36
C LYS A 59 -18.26 2.67 4.69
N GLU A 60 -17.04 2.33 5.04
CA GLU A 60 -16.74 1.52 6.23
C GLU A 60 -15.65 2.17 7.11
N THR A 61 -14.59 2.73 6.51
CA THR A 61 -13.43 3.21 7.26
C THR A 61 -12.68 4.33 6.54
N ILE A 62 -11.98 5.16 7.31
CA ILE A 62 -11.08 6.18 6.77
C ILE A 62 -9.93 5.59 5.92
N PHE A 63 -9.58 4.33 6.12
CA PHE A 63 -8.54 3.64 5.33
C PHE A 63 -8.95 3.39 3.87
N GLU A 64 -10.21 3.66 3.49
CA GLU A 64 -10.67 3.63 2.09
C GLU A 64 -10.23 4.86 1.29
N VAL A 65 -9.84 5.92 1.98
CA VAL A 65 -9.41 7.16 1.34
C VAL A 65 -8.01 6.99 0.78
N ASP A 66 -7.88 6.98 -0.52
CA ASP A 66 -6.63 6.70 -1.26
C ASP A 66 -5.90 7.97 -1.76
N SER A 67 -6.35 9.15 -1.29
CA SER A 67 -5.79 10.46 -1.65
C SER A 67 -5.43 11.28 -0.42
N ILE A 68 -4.20 11.78 -0.37
CA ILE A 68 -3.71 12.63 0.72
C ILE A 68 -4.47 13.95 0.74
N SER A 69 -4.75 14.54 -0.42
CA SER A 69 -5.53 15.78 -0.52
C SER A 69 -6.95 15.61 0.04
N GLU A 70 -7.56 14.44 -0.17
CA GLU A 70 -8.85 14.11 0.40
C GLU A 70 -8.76 13.93 1.92
N LEU A 71 -7.75 13.22 2.44
CA LEU A 71 -7.52 13.10 3.88
C LEU A 71 -7.37 14.47 4.56
N LEU A 72 -6.63 15.39 3.94
CA LEU A 72 -6.48 16.76 4.44
C LEU A 72 -7.81 17.51 4.43
N SER A 73 -8.59 17.39 3.36
CA SER A 73 -9.93 18.00 3.24
C SER A 73 -10.89 17.46 4.30
N LEU A 74 -10.87 16.15 4.55
CA LEU A 74 -11.68 15.52 5.59
C LEU A 74 -11.28 15.99 7.00
N ARG A 75 -9.99 16.21 7.24
CA ARG A 75 -9.51 16.80 8.50
C ARG A 75 -10.07 18.20 8.72
N GLU A 76 -10.04 19.06 7.70
CA GLU A 76 -10.60 20.40 7.81
C GLU A 76 -12.14 20.35 7.99
N LEU A 77 -12.83 19.47 7.27
CA LEU A 77 -14.26 19.25 7.44
C LEU A 77 -14.61 18.87 8.89
N LEU A 78 -13.87 17.94 9.49
CA LEU A 78 -14.14 17.50 10.89
C LEU A 78 -14.03 18.67 11.88
N LYS A 79 -13.15 19.65 11.64
CA LYS A 79 -13.01 20.84 12.49
C LYS A 79 -14.23 21.76 12.43
N THR A 80 -15.07 21.65 11.43
CA THR A 80 -16.31 22.46 11.27
C THR A 80 -17.54 21.82 11.93
N ILE A 81 -17.43 20.57 12.42
CA ILE A 81 -18.54 19.81 13.01
C ILE A 81 -18.55 20.04 14.53
N PRO A 82 -19.54 20.77 15.08
CA PRO A 82 -19.56 21.12 16.51
C PRO A 82 -19.50 19.90 17.43
N GLU A 83 -20.22 18.83 17.11
CA GLU A 83 -20.26 17.60 17.89
C GLU A 83 -18.90 16.88 17.91
N PHE A 84 -18.19 16.89 16.77
CA PHE A 84 -16.84 16.33 16.70
C PHE A 84 -15.85 17.18 17.49
N VAL A 85 -15.93 18.51 17.37
CA VAL A 85 -15.05 19.44 18.10
C VAL A 85 -15.24 19.29 19.61
N ALA A 86 -16.50 19.20 20.08
CA ALA A 86 -16.79 18.99 21.49
C ALA A 86 -16.23 17.63 21.99
N LEU A 87 -16.40 16.57 21.20
CA LEU A 87 -15.85 15.24 21.51
C LEU A 87 -14.32 15.26 21.57
N ASP A 88 -13.67 15.88 20.58
CA ASP A 88 -12.20 15.96 20.49
C ASP A 88 -11.63 16.79 21.65
N THR A 89 -12.28 17.89 22.02
CA THR A 89 -11.92 18.72 23.19
C THR A 89 -12.02 17.93 24.49
N LYS A 90 -13.13 17.22 24.69
CA LYS A 90 -13.33 16.34 25.87
C LYS A 90 -12.29 15.22 25.92
N GLY A 91 -11.87 14.71 24.76
CA GLY A 91 -10.85 13.67 24.61
C GLY A 91 -9.42 14.21 24.57
N ASN A 92 -9.15 15.43 25.03
CA ASN A 92 -7.81 16.05 24.99
C ASN A 92 -7.19 16.05 23.58
N ARG A 93 -8.00 16.27 22.56
CA ARG A 93 -7.60 16.27 21.12
C ARG A 93 -7.01 14.95 20.64
N MET A 94 -7.34 13.84 21.28
CA MET A 94 -6.85 12.50 20.92
C MET A 94 -7.29 12.10 19.50
N TYR A 95 -8.50 12.46 19.10
CA TYR A 95 -9.03 12.11 17.76
C TYR A 95 -8.29 12.85 16.66
N THR A 96 -8.11 14.16 16.82
CA THR A 96 -7.31 14.97 15.89
C THR A 96 -5.85 14.51 15.87
N ALA A 97 -5.27 14.14 17.01
CA ALA A 97 -3.91 13.61 17.08
C ALA A 97 -3.79 12.29 16.32
N GLY A 98 -4.74 11.36 16.47
CA GLY A 98 -4.76 10.10 15.74
C GLY A 98 -4.88 10.31 14.22
N LEU A 99 -5.74 11.24 13.79
CA LEU A 99 -5.87 11.57 12.38
C LEU A 99 -4.59 12.18 11.80
N ASN A 100 -3.95 13.10 12.53
CA ASN A 100 -2.69 13.69 12.09
C ASN A 100 -1.58 12.66 11.95
N ARG A 101 -1.52 11.67 12.86
CA ARG A 101 -0.58 10.54 12.74
C ARG A 101 -0.86 9.66 11.53
N TYR A 102 -2.13 9.44 11.20
CA TYR A 102 -2.49 8.69 10.01
C TYR A 102 -2.15 9.47 8.72
N ILE A 103 -2.41 10.77 8.67
CA ILE A 103 -2.03 11.64 7.55
C ILE A 103 -0.51 11.65 7.37
N GLU A 104 0.26 11.78 8.45
CA GLU A 104 1.71 11.70 8.45
C GLU A 104 2.22 10.37 7.85
N PHE A 105 1.60 9.24 8.26
CA PHE A 105 1.90 7.94 7.68
C PHE A 105 1.56 7.90 6.19
N ALA A 106 0.37 8.36 5.80
CA ALA A 106 -0.09 8.34 4.42
C ALA A 106 0.75 9.23 3.50
N SER A 107 1.17 10.42 3.96
CA SER A 107 2.04 11.34 3.21
C SER A 107 3.47 10.83 3.04
N ALA A 108 3.87 9.86 3.84
CA ALA A 108 5.21 9.26 3.80
C ALA A 108 6.37 10.22 4.12
N ASP A 109 6.12 11.34 4.78
CA ASP A 109 7.15 12.36 5.09
C ASP A 109 8.36 11.75 5.82
N SER A 110 8.12 10.77 6.72
CA SER A 110 9.18 10.07 7.44
C SER A 110 10.01 9.18 6.54
N PHE A 111 9.45 8.63 5.46
CA PHE A 111 10.17 7.76 4.53
C PHE A 111 11.03 8.58 3.56
N PHE A 112 10.65 9.83 3.28
CA PHE A 112 11.48 10.73 2.50
C PHE A 112 12.76 11.10 3.25
N SER A 113 12.65 11.38 4.54
CA SER A 113 13.79 11.74 5.40
C SER A 113 14.68 10.54 5.74
N THR A 114 14.09 9.35 5.88
CA THR A 114 14.75 8.09 6.25
C THR A 114 14.21 6.95 5.40
N PRO A 115 14.69 6.81 4.14
CA PRO A 115 14.11 5.85 3.17
C PRO A 115 14.11 4.39 3.64
N ASP A 116 15.10 3.98 4.43
CA ASP A 116 15.20 2.60 4.95
C ASP A 116 14.12 2.24 5.97
N GLU A 117 13.42 3.24 6.51
CA GLU A 117 12.34 3.00 7.49
C GLU A 117 11.17 2.21 6.89
N ILE A 118 10.92 2.32 5.58
CA ILE A 118 9.85 1.56 4.92
C ILE A 118 10.10 0.05 4.97
N ALA A 119 11.35 -0.39 4.94
CA ALA A 119 11.70 -1.80 5.03
C ALA A 119 11.33 -2.42 6.40
N LYS A 120 11.28 -1.62 7.46
CA LYS A 120 10.82 -2.07 8.79
C LYS A 120 9.34 -2.43 8.82
N LEU A 121 8.59 -2.03 7.81
CA LEU A 121 7.16 -2.33 7.69
C LEU A 121 6.91 -3.65 6.96
N ASP A 122 7.92 -4.23 6.32
CA ASP A 122 7.77 -5.50 5.60
C ASP A 122 7.27 -6.61 6.55
N SER A 123 6.14 -7.20 6.20
CA SER A 123 5.52 -8.30 6.94
C SER A 123 4.45 -8.97 6.06
N PRO A 124 4.12 -10.25 6.37
CA PRO A 124 3.01 -10.92 5.71
C PRO A 124 1.70 -10.14 5.94
N MET A 125 1.05 -9.71 4.86
CA MET A 125 -0.21 -8.98 4.89
C MET A 125 -1.35 -9.84 4.38
N HIS A 126 -2.51 -9.71 5.00
CA HIS A 126 -3.70 -10.41 4.54
C HIS A 126 -4.12 -9.94 3.15
N VAL A 127 -4.60 -10.88 2.33
CA VAL A 127 -5.18 -10.55 1.03
C VAL A 127 -6.57 -9.95 1.25
N GLU A 128 -6.74 -8.68 0.88
CA GLU A 128 -8.06 -8.08 0.81
C GLU A 128 -8.63 -8.26 -0.60
N PRO A 129 -9.66 -9.11 -0.79
CA PRO A 129 -10.35 -9.19 -2.05
C PRO A 129 -11.23 -7.95 -2.22
N LYS A 130 -10.68 -6.85 -2.73
CA LYS A 130 -11.49 -5.72 -3.19
C LYS A 130 -12.03 -6.06 -4.57
N GLU A 131 -13.24 -6.62 -4.60
CA GLU A 131 -14.00 -6.77 -5.84
C GLU A 131 -14.38 -5.38 -6.37
N LYS A 132 -13.59 -4.84 -7.29
CA LYS A 132 -14.10 -3.79 -8.18
C LYS A 132 -14.90 -4.48 -9.29
N ILE A 133 -16.22 -4.49 -9.14
CA ILE A 133 -17.15 -4.85 -10.20
C ILE A 133 -17.03 -3.78 -11.30
N ARG A 134 -16.11 -4.00 -12.23
CA ARG A 134 -16.12 -3.42 -13.58
C ARG A 134 -15.87 -4.54 -14.59
N LYS A 135 -16.97 -4.91 -15.28
CA LYS A 135 -17.00 -5.71 -16.52
C LYS A 135 -15.86 -6.75 -16.66
N THR A 136 -16.20 -8.01 -16.36
CA THR A 136 -15.60 -9.26 -16.87
C THR A 136 -14.19 -9.68 -16.43
N THR A 137 -13.43 -8.91 -15.66
CA THR A 137 -12.14 -9.36 -15.11
C THR A 137 -12.06 -9.00 -13.63
N LEU A 138 -11.85 -9.99 -12.77
CA LEU A 138 -11.50 -9.81 -11.35
C LEU A 138 -10.11 -9.17 -11.29
N ALA A 139 -10.04 -7.85 -11.15
CA ALA A 139 -8.79 -7.15 -10.94
C ALA A 139 -8.60 -6.88 -9.44
N TYR A 140 -7.48 -7.31 -8.87
CA TYR A 140 -7.09 -6.93 -7.52
C TYR A 140 -6.88 -5.42 -7.45
N SER A 141 -7.49 -4.76 -6.46
CA SER A 141 -7.28 -3.34 -6.23
C SER A 141 -5.85 -3.10 -5.76
N ARG A 142 -5.19 -2.11 -6.36
CA ARG A 142 -3.89 -1.60 -5.91
C ARG A 142 -4.13 -0.46 -4.94
N ASP A 143 -3.38 -0.42 -3.84
CA ASP A 143 -3.48 0.66 -2.89
C ASP A 143 -2.59 1.83 -3.31
N ARG A 144 -3.21 2.97 -3.59
CA ARG A 144 -2.50 4.16 -4.07
C ARG A 144 -1.58 4.77 -3.01
N ILE A 145 -1.96 4.66 -1.75
CA ILE A 145 -1.13 5.16 -0.64
C ILE A 145 0.15 4.33 -0.54
N ILE A 146 0.06 3.00 -0.64
CA ILE A 146 1.23 2.11 -0.60
C ILE A 146 2.19 2.41 -1.77
N ILE A 147 1.64 2.58 -2.98
CA ILE A 147 2.44 2.97 -4.15
C ILE A 147 3.10 4.32 -3.93
N HIS A 148 2.35 5.33 -3.48
CA HIS A 148 2.90 6.66 -3.19
C HIS A 148 4.03 6.57 -2.16
N GLN A 149 3.83 5.87 -1.06
CA GLN A 149 4.84 5.68 -0.02
C GLN A 149 6.09 4.98 -0.54
N ALA A 150 5.95 3.99 -1.43
CA ALA A 150 7.08 3.34 -2.08
C ALA A 150 7.88 4.34 -2.94
N LEU A 151 7.22 5.20 -3.72
CA LEU A 151 7.89 6.23 -4.53
C LEU A 151 8.59 7.28 -3.66
N VAL A 152 7.98 7.71 -2.58
CA VAL A 152 8.59 8.63 -1.61
C VAL A 152 9.83 8.00 -0.97
N SER A 153 9.77 6.72 -0.59
CA SER A 153 10.89 6.04 0.07
C SER A 153 12.14 5.91 -0.79
N VAL A 154 11.99 5.92 -2.12
CA VAL A 154 13.12 5.94 -3.05
C VAL A 154 13.48 7.37 -3.48
N GLN A 155 12.90 8.39 -2.81
CA GLN A 155 13.15 9.82 -3.06
C GLN A 155 12.93 10.19 -4.53
N TYR A 156 11.92 9.61 -5.15
CA TYR A 156 11.60 9.77 -6.58
C TYR A 156 12.80 9.51 -7.52
N CYS A 157 13.72 8.63 -7.11
CA CYS A 157 14.81 8.15 -7.93
C CYS A 157 14.47 6.77 -8.51
N CYS A 158 14.74 6.56 -9.82
CA CYS A 158 14.51 5.26 -10.45
C CYS A 158 15.40 4.19 -9.80
N GLU A 159 14.81 3.09 -9.31
CA GLU A 159 15.57 2.03 -8.62
C GLU A 159 16.44 1.18 -9.56
N ILE A 160 16.17 1.21 -10.87
CA ILE A 160 17.02 0.52 -11.86
C ILE A 160 18.29 1.31 -12.14
N ASP A 161 18.18 2.63 -12.31
CA ASP A 161 19.32 3.52 -12.43
C ASP A 161 18.95 4.90 -11.87
N LYS A 162 19.61 5.29 -10.80
CA LYS A 162 19.38 6.58 -10.11
C LYS A 162 19.70 7.80 -10.97
N LYS A 163 20.43 7.61 -12.08
CA LYS A 163 20.75 8.70 -13.05
C LYS A 163 19.56 8.99 -13.98
N HIS A 164 18.60 8.09 -14.09
CA HIS A 164 17.43 8.33 -14.93
C HIS A 164 16.63 9.52 -14.42
N LYS A 165 16.46 10.50 -15.30
CA LYS A 165 15.65 11.69 -15.07
C LYS A 165 14.42 11.66 -15.96
N THR A 166 13.31 12.14 -15.41
CA THR A 166 12.05 12.29 -16.12
C THR A 166 11.57 13.74 -16.02
N PHE A 167 10.38 14.02 -16.49
CA PHE A 167 9.75 15.31 -16.23
C PHE A 167 9.35 15.41 -14.75
N ILE A 168 9.20 16.66 -14.28
CA ILE A 168 8.69 16.95 -12.93
C ILE A 168 7.17 16.81 -12.95
N ALA A 169 6.64 15.96 -12.06
CA ALA A 169 5.21 15.77 -11.92
C ALA A 169 4.58 16.94 -11.17
N GLU A 170 3.52 17.55 -11.72
CA GLU A 170 2.83 18.69 -11.12
C GLU A 170 2.29 18.36 -9.71
N ALA A 171 1.79 17.15 -9.53
CA ALA A 171 1.17 16.74 -8.25
C ALA A 171 2.17 16.60 -7.09
N THR A 172 3.44 16.32 -7.36
CA THR A 172 4.45 16.04 -6.34
C THR A 172 5.62 17.02 -6.36
N ASN A 173 5.80 17.76 -7.46
CA ASN A 173 6.97 18.56 -7.75
C ASN A 173 8.29 17.80 -7.75
N GLU A 174 8.23 16.49 -8.02
CA GLU A 174 9.34 15.55 -8.05
C GLU A 174 9.44 14.84 -9.40
N ASN A 175 10.55 14.11 -9.65
CA ASN A 175 10.66 13.27 -10.85
C ASN A 175 9.45 12.32 -10.96
N PHE A 176 8.84 12.26 -12.14
CA PHE A 176 7.77 11.33 -12.39
C PHE A 176 8.27 9.89 -12.40
N LEU A 177 7.76 9.07 -11.49
CA LEU A 177 7.97 7.63 -11.44
C LEU A 177 6.63 6.88 -11.46
N GLU A 178 6.71 5.63 -11.86
CA GLU A 178 5.60 4.68 -11.83
C GLU A 178 5.89 3.56 -10.83
N GLY A 179 4.89 3.16 -10.06
CA GLY A 179 4.99 2.00 -9.19
C GLY A 179 4.81 0.70 -9.99
N HIS A 180 5.81 -0.18 -9.96
CA HIS A 180 5.80 -1.46 -10.65
C HIS A 180 5.82 -2.62 -9.66
N HIS A 181 4.83 -3.55 -9.77
CA HIS A 181 4.87 -4.80 -8.99
C HIS A 181 5.83 -5.79 -9.66
N ILE A 182 6.89 -6.16 -8.95
CA ILE A 182 7.91 -7.12 -9.43
C ILE A 182 7.24 -8.45 -9.77
N ILE A 183 6.45 -8.97 -8.83
CA ILE A 183 5.57 -10.12 -9.03
C ILE A 183 4.18 -9.57 -9.34
N PRO A 184 3.66 -9.79 -10.56
CA PRO A 184 2.42 -9.18 -11.00
C PRO A 184 1.21 -9.56 -10.15
N MET A 185 0.35 -8.58 -9.85
CA MET A 185 -0.86 -8.74 -9.04
C MET A 185 -1.82 -9.83 -9.55
N ARG A 186 -1.83 -10.14 -10.84
CA ARG A 186 -2.64 -11.23 -11.41
C ARG A 186 -2.27 -12.61 -10.86
N LEU A 187 -1.06 -12.75 -10.32
CA LEU A 187 -0.59 -14.00 -9.69
C LEU A 187 -1.03 -14.13 -8.22
N GLN A 188 -1.76 -13.17 -7.67
CA GLN A 188 -2.18 -13.16 -6.25
C GLN A 188 -2.76 -14.49 -5.78
N LYS A 189 -3.52 -15.19 -6.62
CA LYS A 189 -4.10 -16.49 -6.26
C LYS A 189 -3.08 -17.59 -5.96
N LYS A 190 -1.82 -17.42 -6.37
CA LYS A 190 -0.73 -18.35 -6.09
C LYS A 190 -0.06 -18.09 -4.74
N PHE A 191 -0.41 -17.02 -4.05
CA PHE A 191 0.24 -16.58 -2.83
C PHE A 191 -0.76 -16.49 -1.68
N ALA A 192 -0.34 -16.93 -0.50
CA ALA A 192 -1.14 -16.87 0.71
C ALA A 192 -1.26 -15.45 1.28
N TYR A 193 -0.25 -14.62 1.03
CA TYR A 193 -0.18 -13.23 1.47
C TYR A 193 -0.30 -12.26 0.30
N SER A 194 -0.60 -11.00 0.60
CA SER A 194 -0.77 -9.96 -0.40
C SER A 194 0.51 -9.72 -1.21
N LEU A 195 0.35 -9.60 -2.53
CA LEU A 195 1.40 -9.10 -3.43
C LEU A 195 1.45 -7.56 -3.48
N ASP A 196 0.43 -6.86 -2.93
CA ASP A 196 0.40 -5.39 -2.87
C ASP A 196 1.13 -4.90 -1.61
N VAL A 197 2.42 -5.21 -1.52
CA VAL A 197 3.29 -4.90 -0.37
C VAL A 197 4.51 -4.12 -0.82
N TYR A 198 5.11 -3.34 0.07
CA TYR A 198 6.28 -2.50 -0.22
C TYR A 198 7.45 -3.28 -0.82
N ALA A 199 7.70 -4.50 -0.34
CA ALA A 199 8.77 -5.36 -0.85
C ALA A 199 8.61 -5.69 -2.33
N ASN A 200 7.38 -5.75 -2.81
CA ASN A 200 7.03 -6.11 -4.19
C ASN A 200 6.82 -4.90 -5.11
N ILE A 201 6.96 -3.67 -4.61
CA ILE A 201 6.77 -2.45 -5.41
C ILE A 201 8.11 -1.77 -5.65
N LEU A 202 8.39 -1.47 -6.92
CA LEU A 202 9.53 -0.67 -7.38
C LEU A 202 9.07 0.71 -7.83
N GLY A 203 9.86 1.74 -7.49
CA GLY A 203 9.75 3.06 -8.10
C GLY A 203 10.63 3.12 -9.34
N VAL A 204 10.04 3.15 -10.53
CA VAL A 204 10.80 3.14 -11.80
C VAL A 204 10.35 4.24 -12.75
N CYS A 205 11.29 4.75 -13.55
CA CYS A 205 10.94 5.69 -14.62
C CYS A 205 10.10 4.98 -15.71
N PRO A 206 9.29 5.72 -16.51
CA PRO A 206 8.45 5.12 -17.55
C PRO A 206 9.20 4.21 -18.53
N ASN A 207 10.44 4.57 -18.89
CA ASN A 207 11.27 3.75 -19.78
C ASN A 207 11.61 2.40 -19.13
N CYS A 208 12.04 2.40 -17.88
CA CYS A 208 12.32 1.17 -17.15
C CYS A 208 11.07 0.34 -16.89
N HIS A 209 9.94 1.00 -16.62
CA HIS A 209 8.66 0.32 -16.50
C HIS A 209 8.27 -0.42 -17.79
N ARG A 210 8.42 0.25 -18.94
CA ARG A 210 8.21 -0.36 -20.25
C ARG A 210 9.22 -1.46 -20.56
N LEU A 211 10.49 -1.28 -20.19
CA LEU A 211 11.52 -2.33 -20.31
C LEU A 211 11.09 -3.60 -19.56
N LEU A 212 10.63 -3.48 -18.32
CA LEU A 212 10.19 -4.63 -17.52
C LEU A 212 8.99 -5.36 -18.13
N HIS A 213 8.09 -4.65 -18.83
CA HIS A 213 6.93 -5.25 -19.48
C HIS A 213 7.24 -5.77 -20.90
N TYR A 214 8.04 -5.07 -21.69
CA TYR A 214 8.12 -5.27 -23.15
C TYR A 214 9.55 -5.44 -23.68
N GLY A 215 10.56 -5.30 -22.82
CA GLY A 215 11.95 -5.48 -23.21
C GLY A 215 12.28 -6.92 -23.64
N ARG A 216 13.37 -7.10 -24.36
CA ARG A 216 13.88 -8.43 -24.67
C ARG A 216 14.12 -9.22 -23.39
N LEU A 217 13.92 -10.53 -23.44
CA LEU A 217 14.07 -11.39 -22.27
C LEU A 217 15.46 -11.26 -21.64
N SER A 218 16.54 -11.18 -22.47
CA SER A 218 17.91 -10.96 -22.00
C SER A 218 18.05 -9.69 -21.16
N ASP A 219 17.49 -8.59 -21.66
CA ASP A 219 17.61 -7.27 -21.02
C ASP A 219 16.80 -7.22 -19.72
N ARG A 220 15.60 -7.81 -19.73
CA ARG A 220 14.76 -7.95 -18.53
C ARG A 220 15.42 -8.82 -17.48
N ARG A 221 15.99 -9.97 -17.86
CA ARG A 221 16.67 -10.88 -16.92
C ARG A 221 17.82 -10.22 -16.19
N TYR A 222 18.62 -9.42 -16.91
CA TYR A 222 19.70 -8.67 -16.29
C TYR A 222 19.19 -7.76 -15.17
N VAL A 223 18.17 -6.96 -15.46
CA VAL A 223 17.56 -6.04 -14.50
C VAL A 223 16.87 -6.79 -13.36
N LEU A 224 16.06 -7.81 -13.67
CA LEU A 224 15.33 -8.60 -12.68
C LEU A 224 16.27 -9.38 -11.74
N SER A 225 17.47 -9.77 -12.22
CA SER A 225 18.46 -10.41 -11.38
C SER A 225 18.91 -9.49 -10.24
N SER A 226 19.30 -8.27 -10.58
CA SER A 226 19.73 -7.28 -9.59
C SER A 226 18.57 -6.91 -8.64
N ILE A 227 17.36 -6.80 -9.17
CA ILE A 227 16.16 -6.51 -8.36
C ILE A 227 15.90 -7.65 -7.37
N PHE A 228 15.95 -8.92 -7.82
CA PHE A 228 15.73 -10.07 -6.96
C PHE A 228 16.76 -10.09 -5.81
N GLU A 229 18.04 -9.92 -6.12
CA GLU A 229 19.10 -9.88 -5.10
C GLU A 229 18.86 -8.79 -4.05
N ALA A 230 18.45 -7.60 -4.50
CA ALA A 230 18.15 -6.48 -3.60
C ALA A 230 16.86 -6.65 -2.78
N ARG A 231 15.91 -7.46 -3.23
CA ARG A 231 14.56 -7.56 -2.66
C ARG A 231 14.23 -8.92 -2.02
N ALA A 232 15.05 -9.96 -2.23
CA ALA A 232 14.74 -11.32 -1.78
C ALA A 232 14.44 -11.40 -0.27
N GLU A 233 15.25 -10.75 0.57
CA GLU A 233 15.05 -10.72 2.01
C GLU A 233 13.75 -10.00 2.39
N ARG A 234 13.47 -8.85 1.79
CA ARG A 234 12.24 -8.10 2.04
C ARG A 234 10.99 -8.85 1.58
N LEU A 235 11.07 -9.53 0.43
CA LEU A 235 9.99 -10.41 -0.06
C LEU A 235 9.73 -11.54 0.94
N ASN A 236 10.78 -12.20 1.45
CA ASN A 236 10.65 -13.22 2.48
C ASN A 236 10.00 -12.68 3.76
N HIS A 237 10.40 -11.52 4.25
CA HIS A 237 9.78 -10.86 5.41
C HIS A 237 8.29 -10.54 5.18
N SER A 238 7.90 -10.32 3.93
CA SER A 238 6.51 -10.09 3.53
C SER A 238 5.73 -11.39 3.27
N GLY A 239 6.31 -12.55 3.57
CA GLY A 239 5.69 -13.86 3.38
C GLY A 239 5.74 -14.37 1.93
N ILE A 240 6.50 -13.71 1.06
CA ILE A 240 6.68 -14.08 -0.35
C ILE A 240 8.00 -14.86 -0.48
N ASN A 241 7.95 -16.14 -0.12
CA ASN A 241 9.13 -17.01 -0.11
C ASN A 241 9.33 -17.63 -1.51
N LEU A 242 10.27 -17.10 -2.27
CA LEU A 242 10.61 -17.57 -3.61
C LEU A 242 12.11 -17.80 -3.74
N GLY A 243 12.47 -18.97 -4.26
CA GLY A 243 13.81 -19.20 -4.78
C GLY A 243 14.04 -18.39 -6.07
N ARG A 244 15.31 -18.24 -6.46
CA ARG A 244 15.69 -17.49 -7.67
C ARG A 244 15.01 -18.06 -8.93
N ASP A 245 15.05 -19.37 -9.11
CA ASP A 245 14.50 -20.05 -10.29
C ASP A 245 12.98 -19.94 -10.35
N ASP A 246 12.31 -20.07 -9.20
CA ASP A 246 10.85 -19.88 -9.09
C ASP A 246 10.45 -18.44 -9.42
N PHE A 247 11.22 -17.48 -8.93
CA PHE A 247 11.00 -16.07 -9.23
C PHE A 247 11.05 -15.82 -10.75
N PHE A 248 12.12 -16.25 -11.41
CA PHE A 248 12.26 -16.08 -12.87
C PHE A 248 11.15 -16.79 -13.64
N SER A 249 10.85 -18.05 -13.28
CA SER A 249 9.76 -18.79 -13.89
C SER A 249 8.41 -18.07 -13.79
N LEU A 250 8.11 -17.46 -12.64
CA LEU A 250 6.89 -16.69 -12.44
C LEU A 250 6.85 -15.41 -13.27
N VAL A 251 7.95 -14.64 -13.26
CA VAL A 251 7.99 -13.32 -13.92
C VAL A 251 8.06 -13.44 -15.44
N GLU A 252 8.70 -14.50 -15.96
CA GLU A 252 8.82 -14.75 -17.40
C GLU A 252 7.53 -15.33 -18.00
N SER A 253 6.89 -16.28 -17.32
CA SER A 253 5.63 -16.89 -17.79
C SER A 253 4.50 -15.86 -17.98
N VAL A 254 4.63 -14.73 -17.33
CA VAL A 254 3.66 -13.63 -17.35
C VAL A 254 3.68 -12.85 -18.67
N ASN A 255 4.84 -12.77 -19.31
CA ASN A 255 5.02 -11.97 -20.52
C ASN A 255 4.70 -12.72 -21.83
N GLU A 256 4.59 -14.04 -21.79
CA GLU A 256 4.17 -14.83 -22.96
C GLU A 256 2.69 -14.63 -23.32
N TYR A 257 1.86 -14.14 -22.37
CA TYR A 257 0.41 -13.94 -22.58
C TYR A 257 -0.01 -12.49 -22.87
N GLU A 258 0.86 -11.51 -22.67
CA GLU A 258 0.63 -10.12 -23.12
C GLU A 258 1.14 -9.96 -24.56
N GLY A 259 0.74 -10.87 -25.44
CA GLY A 259 1.01 -10.75 -26.87
C GLY A 259 0.51 -9.39 -27.37
N PHE A 260 1.46 -8.52 -27.71
CA PHE A 260 1.20 -7.31 -28.47
C PHE A 260 0.47 -7.69 -29.76
N ARG A 261 -0.81 -7.41 -29.85
CA ARG A 261 -1.38 -7.01 -31.11
C ARG A 261 -0.88 -5.59 -31.36
N GLN A 262 0.22 -5.46 -32.08
CA GLN A 262 0.48 -4.27 -32.86
C GLN A 262 -0.59 -4.28 -33.95
N ASP A 263 -1.74 -3.74 -33.64
CA ASP A 263 -2.67 -3.31 -34.67
C ASP A 263 -2.03 -2.05 -35.25
N ALA A 264 -1.42 -2.25 -36.45
CA ALA A 264 -0.90 -1.20 -37.31
C ALA A 264 -2.07 -0.32 -37.80
#